data_aab09ce7a1bd49d149e014f209599042
#
_entry.id   aab09ce7a1bd49d149e014f209599042
#
_cell.length_a   1.000
_cell.length_b   1.000
_cell.length_c   1.000
_cell.angle_alpha   90.00
_cell.angle_beta   90.00
_cell.angle_gamma   90.00
#
_symmetry.space_group_name_H-M   'P 1'
#
loop_
_entity.id
_entity.type
_entity.pdbx_description
1 polymer ?
#
loop_
_entity_poly.entity_id
_entity_poly.type
_entity_poly.pdbx_seq_one_letter_code
_entity_poly.pdbx_strand_id
1 'polypeptide(L)'
;IKKYALISVFDKSNLKFLCNNLIKHNIGFVSTGSTCDKIRDLGFKCQEISKLTKVKEMLDGRIKSLNHKVHASILYKRTSLSHQKSFKKLNFPKIDYVIVNLYPFKKTQDSTLDKNKIIDMIDIGGPAMLRSAAKNFESVTTICSPTDYKKFINNLNINKGITSIKFRKLMASKIFEHTSKYDSLISTWLKEKKLTKKIKLKYGENP
;
A
#
# COMPACT_ATOMS: atom_id res chain seq x y z
N ILE A 1 -17.90 -16.42 4.44
CA ILE A 1 -17.05 -15.99 3.29
C ILE A 1 -15.68 -15.67 3.85
N LYS A 2 -14.64 -16.29 3.28
CA LYS A 2 -13.24 -16.07 3.70
C LYS A 2 -12.84 -14.62 3.42
N LYS A 3 -12.23 -13.95 4.39
CA LYS A 3 -11.67 -12.61 4.26
C LYS A 3 -10.26 -12.69 3.70
N TYR A 4 -9.83 -11.66 2.98
CA TYR A 4 -8.47 -11.58 2.44
C TYR A 4 -7.80 -10.26 2.74
N ALA A 5 -6.51 -10.34 3.03
CA ALA A 5 -5.60 -9.21 3.11
C ALA A 5 -4.74 -9.16 1.85
N LEU A 6 -4.78 -8.02 1.16
CA LEU A 6 -3.82 -7.69 0.11
C LEU A 6 -2.60 -7.05 0.77
N ILE A 7 -1.46 -7.71 0.66
CA ILE A 7 -0.21 -7.29 1.30
C ILE A 7 0.83 -7.02 0.21
N SER A 8 1.34 -5.79 0.14
CA SER A 8 2.40 -5.40 -0.79
C SER A 8 3.32 -4.41 -0.07
N VAL A 9 4.43 -4.90 0.46
CA VAL A 9 5.29 -4.12 1.35
C VAL A 9 6.75 -4.17 0.89
N PHE A 10 7.37 -2.99 0.80
CA PHE A 10 8.81 -2.84 0.64
C PHE A 10 9.51 -3.15 1.96
N ASP A 11 9.15 -2.42 3.02
CA ASP A 11 9.59 -2.70 4.39
C ASP A 11 8.82 -3.90 4.95
N LYS A 12 9.54 -4.99 5.17
CA LYS A 12 9.01 -6.27 5.66
C LYS A 12 9.12 -6.42 7.19
N SER A 13 9.45 -5.32 7.89
CA SER A 13 9.48 -5.29 9.35
C SER A 13 8.15 -5.77 9.95
N ASN A 14 8.22 -6.62 10.94
CA ASN A 14 7.06 -7.19 11.64
C ASN A 14 6.06 -7.97 10.73
N LEU A 15 6.46 -8.37 9.51
CA LEU A 15 5.56 -9.11 8.60
C LEU A 15 5.13 -10.46 9.21
N LYS A 16 6.05 -11.18 9.87
CA LYS A 16 5.72 -12.45 10.56
C LYS A 16 4.68 -12.23 11.66
N PHE A 17 4.85 -11.18 12.48
CA PHE A 17 3.87 -10.81 13.51
C PHE A 17 2.50 -10.53 12.90
N LEU A 18 2.46 -9.75 11.82
CA LEU A 18 1.23 -9.43 11.10
C LEU A 18 0.53 -10.70 10.61
N CYS A 19 1.23 -11.54 9.86
CA CYS A 19 0.68 -12.78 9.29
C CYS A 19 0.17 -13.73 10.37
N ASN A 20 0.95 -13.96 11.45
CA ASN A 20 0.55 -14.80 12.58
C ASN A 20 -0.78 -14.35 13.21
N ASN A 21 -1.02 -13.06 13.31
CA ASN A 21 -2.25 -12.56 13.91
C ASN A 21 -3.44 -12.56 12.92
N LEU A 22 -3.19 -12.31 11.65
CA LEU A 22 -4.26 -12.35 10.63
C LEU A 22 -4.82 -13.76 10.44
N ILE A 23 -3.99 -14.80 10.45
CA ILE A 23 -4.46 -16.19 10.31
C ILE A 23 -5.34 -16.64 11.49
N LYS A 24 -5.13 -16.12 12.71
CA LYS A 24 -5.99 -16.39 13.87
C LYS A 24 -7.45 -15.94 13.61
N HIS A 25 -7.64 -14.99 12.72
CA HIS A 25 -8.96 -14.51 12.29
C HIS A 25 -9.43 -15.11 10.95
N ASN A 26 -8.79 -16.21 10.50
CA ASN A 26 -9.10 -16.87 9.23
C ASN A 26 -9.01 -15.94 8.00
N ILE A 27 -8.04 -15.00 8.02
CA ILE A 27 -7.78 -14.06 6.93
C ILE A 27 -6.71 -14.67 6.02
N GLY A 28 -7.06 -14.87 4.73
CA GLY A 28 -6.14 -15.34 3.70
C GLY A 28 -5.27 -14.20 3.15
N PHE A 29 -4.17 -14.55 2.48
CA PHE A 29 -3.25 -13.58 1.92
C PHE A 29 -3.27 -13.59 0.39
N VAL A 30 -3.33 -12.40 -0.18
CA VAL A 30 -3.08 -12.08 -1.58
C VAL A 30 -1.92 -11.09 -1.62
N SER A 31 -0.92 -11.30 -2.46
CA SER A 31 0.27 -10.47 -2.43
C SER A 31 0.94 -10.35 -3.80
N THR A 32 1.86 -9.41 -3.92
CA THR A 32 2.68 -9.18 -5.11
C THR A 32 4.08 -9.74 -4.92
N GLY A 33 4.66 -10.37 -5.95
CA GLY A 33 6.08 -10.72 -6.11
C GLY A 33 6.84 -11.02 -4.82
N SER A 34 7.90 -10.27 -4.55
CA SER A 34 8.80 -10.49 -3.41
C SER A 34 8.15 -10.48 -2.03
N THR A 35 6.99 -9.82 -1.88
CA THR A 35 6.21 -9.89 -0.64
C THR A 35 5.51 -11.23 -0.51
N CYS A 36 4.98 -11.78 -1.62
CA CYS A 36 4.36 -13.09 -1.63
C CYS A 36 5.36 -14.20 -1.29
N ASP A 37 6.55 -14.13 -1.88
CA ASP A 37 7.63 -15.10 -1.60
C ASP A 37 8.06 -15.01 -0.14
N LYS A 38 8.25 -13.82 0.39
CA LYS A 38 8.59 -13.64 1.81
C LYS A 38 7.52 -14.18 2.76
N ILE A 39 6.23 -14.03 2.43
CA ILE A 39 5.14 -14.60 3.23
C ILE A 39 5.21 -16.14 3.19
N ARG A 40 5.53 -16.75 2.04
CA ARG A 40 5.71 -18.19 1.91
C ARG A 40 6.92 -18.70 2.67
N ASP A 41 8.05 -18.00 2.61
CA ASP A 41 9.28 -18.31 3.36
C ASP A 41 9.05 -18.29 4.88
N LEU A 42 8.11 -17.46 5.34
CA LEU A 42 7.68 -17.42 6.73
C LEU A 42 6.70 -18.56 7.11
N GLY A 43 6.39 -19.47 6.19
CA GLY A 43 5.53 -20.64 6.40
C GLY A 43 4.04 -20.40 6.17
N PHE A 44 3.63 -19.29 5.56
CA PHE A 44 2.22 -18.99 5.33
C PHE A 44 1.78 -19.22 3.88
N LYS A 45 0.54 -19.69 3.69
CA LYS A 45 -0.07 -19.78 2.35
C LYS A 45 -0.37 -18.38 1.82
N CYS A 46 0.13 -18.05 0.63
CA CYS A 46 -0.09 -16.78 -0.03
C CYS A 46 -0.44 -16.99 -1.50
N GLN A 47 -1.49 -16.31 -1.97
CA GLN A 47 -1.89 -16.28 -3.38
C GLN A 47 -1.23 -15.08 -4.06
N GLU A 48 -0.57 -15.32 -5.17
CA GLU A 48 0.05 -14.24 -5.94
C GLU A 48 -0.97 -13.56 -6.86
N ILE A 49 -0.93 -12.22 -6.92
CA ILE A 49 -1.86 -11.41 -7.71
C ILE A 49 -1.82 -11.80 -9.20
N SER A 50 -0.65 -12.00 -9.78
CA SER A 50 -0.49 -12.38 -11.20
C SER A 50 -1.24 -13.66 -11.55
N LYS A 51 -1.24 -14.66 -10.64
CA LYS A 51 -2.02 -15.91 -10.81
C LYS A 51 -3.53 -15.67 -10.74
N LEU A 52 -3.98 -14.74 -9.89
CA LEU A 52 -5.41 -14.43 -9.74
C LEU A 52 -5.94 -13.57 -10.88
N THR A 53 -5.16 -12.61 -11.33
CA THR A 53 -5.54 -11.73 -12.45
C THR A 53 -5.42 -12.44 -13.80
N LYS A 54 -4.59 -13.48 -13.88
CA LYS A 54 -4.14 -14.17 -15.11
C LYS A 54 -3.38 -13.24 -16.06
N VAL A 55 -2.81 -12.17 -15.54
CA VAL A 55 -1.97 -11.22 -16.27
C VAL A 55 -0.56 -11.31 -15.71
N LYS A 56 0.41 -11.60 -16.58
CA LYS A 56 1.84 -11.55 -16.22
C LYS A 56 2.26 -10.12 -15.92
N GLU A 57 3.32 -9.98 -15.16
CA GLU A 57 3.97 -8.68 -15.00
C GLU A 57 4.39 -8.14 -16.38
N MET A 58 4.12 -6.85 -16.59
CA MET A 58 4.48 -6.16 -17.82
C MET A 58 5.40 -4.98 -17.51
N LEU A 59 6.22 -4.59 -18.47
CA LEU A 59 7.13 -3.45 -18.37
C LEU A 59 8.02 -3.55 -17.12
N ASP A 60 8.73 -4.68 -16.96
CA ASP A 60 9.64 -4.96 -15.85
C ASP A 60 9.01 -4.76 -14.47
N GLY A 61 7.71 -5.11 -14.34
CA GLY A 61 6.97 -5.01 -13.09
C GLY A 61 6.31 -3.67 -12.83
N ARG A 62 6.40 -2.69 -13.74
CA ARG A 62 5.72 -1.38 -13.61
C ARG A 62 4.20 -1.50 -13.63
N ILE A 63 3.67 -2.55 -14.31
CA ILE A 63 2.24 -2.91 -14.30
C ILE A 63 2.09 -4.28 -13.64
N LYS A 64 1.75 -4.29 -12.37
CA LYS A 64 1.59 -5.50 -11.56
C LYS A 64 0.27 -5.53 -10.83
N SER A 65 0.02 -4.53 -10.01
CA SER A 65 -1.19 -4.36 -9.20
C SER A 65 -2.24 -3.43 -9.84
N LEU A 66 -1.88 -2.70 -10.90
CA LEU A 66 -2.80 -1.84 -11.66
C LEU A 66 -3.70 -2.70 -12.57
N ASN A 67 -4.62 -3.41 -11.96
CA ASN A 67 -5.52 -4.31 -12.65
C ASN A 67 -6.96 -4.09 -12.17
N HIS A 68 -7.92 -4.10 -13.09
CA HIS A 68 -9.32 -3.84 -12.77
C HIS A 68 -9.90 -4.82 -11.73
N LYS A 69 -9.48 -6.10 -11.72
CA LYS A 69 -9.95 -7.08 -10.72
C LYS A 69 -9.46 -6.72 -9.32
N VAL A 70 -8.20 -6.28 -9.19
CA VAL A 70 -7.62 -5.86 -7.92
C VAL A 70 -8.38 -4.65 -7.39
N HIS A 71 -8.50 -3.60 -8.20
CA HIS A 71 -9.17 -2.37 -7.77
C HIS A 71 -10.68 -2.55 -7.57
N ALA A 72 -11.34 -3.37 -8.39
CA ALA A 72 -12.75 -3.72 -8.16
C ALA A 72 -12.96 -4.44 -6.84
N SER A 73 -12.04 -5.38 -6.46
CA SER A 73 -12.14 -6.10 -5.18
C SER A 73 -12.02 -5.18 -3.95
N ILE A 74 -11.31 -4.06 -4.11
CA ILE A 74 -11.13 -3.04 -3.06
C ILE A 74 -12.29 -2.04 -3.08
N LEU A 75 -12.70 -1.55 -4.27
CA LEU A 75 -13.57 -0.37 -4.42
C LEU A 75 -15.07 -0.65 -4.41
N TYR A 76 -15.51 -1.90 -4.69
CA TYR A 76 -16.95 -2.14 -4.77
C TYR A 76 -17.67 -1.88 -3.42
N LYS A 77 -18.77 -1.16 -3.46
CA LYS A 77 -19.61 -0.90 -2.28
C LYS A 77 -20.27 -2.20 -1.84
N ARG A 78 -19.98 -2.64 -0.61
CA ARG A 78 -20.50 -3.91 -0.05
C ARG A 78 -22.02 -3.89 0.13
N THR A 79 -22.63 -2.70 0.26
CA THR A 79 -24.06 -2.49 0.42
C THR A 79 -24.84 -2.37 -0.90
N SER A 80 -24.13 -2.21 -2.05
CA SER A 80 -24.76 -2.07 -3.36
C SER A 80 -24.95 -3.43 -4.03
N LEU A 81 -26.17 -3.82 -4.32
CA LEU A 81 -26.50 -5.07 -5.02
C LEU A 81 -25.91 -5.11 -6.44
N SER A 82 -25.93 -3.99 -7.17
CA SER A 82 -25.34 -3.90 -8.51
C SER A 82 -23.84 -4.13 -8.49
N HIS A 83 -23.13 -3.51 -7.52
CA HIS A 83 -21.68 -3.73 -7.32
C HIS A 83 -21.37 -5.17 -6.93
N GLN A 84 -22.16 -5.79 -6.05
CA GLN A 84 -21.99 -7.19 -5.67
C GLN A 84 -22.15 -8.13 -6.88
N LYS A 85 -23.20 -7.91 -7.70
CA LYS A 85 -23.42 -8.68 -8.93
C LYS A 85 -22.25 -8.55 -9.91
N SER A 86 -21.77 -7.32 -10.14
CA SER A 86 -20.62 -7.05 -11.03
C SER A 86 -19.35 -7.68 -10.50
N PHE A 87 -19.05 -7.55 -9.20
CA PHE A 87 -17.86 -8.12 -8.57
C PHE A 87 -17.88 -9.66 -8.62
N LYS A 88 -19.03 -10.30 -8.39
CA LYS A 88 -19.14 -11.77 -8.44
C LYS A 88 -18.69 -12.35 -9.79
N LYS A 89 -18.94 -11.63 -10.90
CA LYS A 89 -18.53 -12.04 -12.25
C LYS A 89 -17.01 -12.06 -12.44
N LEU A 90 -16.26 -11.33 -11.63
CA LEU A 90 -14.79 -11.24 -11.74
C LEU A 90 -14.07 -12.49 -11.20
N ASN A 91 -14.75 -13.30 -10.41
CA ASN A 91 -14.18 -14.49 -9.74
C ASN A 91 -12.83 -14.18 -9.06
N PHE A 92 -12.82 -13.14 -8.22
CA PHE A 92 -11.63 -12.63 -7.54
C PHE A 92 -11.88 -12.59 -6.02
N PRO A 93 -10.86 -12.82 -5.17
CA PRO A 93 -11.01 -12.75 -3.73
C PRO A 93 -11.51 -11.39 -3.26
N LYS A 94 -12.46 -11.38 -2.31
CA LYS A 94 -12.90 -10.16 -1.66
C LYS A 94 -11.81 -9.63 -0.73
N ILE A 95 -11.28 -8.46 -1.03
CA ILE A 95 -10.23 -7.83 -0.22
C ILE A 95 -10.89 -6.97 0.88
N ASP A 96 -10.64 -7.31 2.13
CA ASP A 96 -11.14 -6.58 3.31
C ASP A 96 -10.05 -5.75 3.98
N TYR A 97 -8.78 -6.09 3.74
CA TYR A 97 -7.62 -5.42 4.33
C TYR A 97 -6.60 -5.12 3.22
N VAL A 98 -6.10 -3.90 3.17
CA VAL A 98 -5.03 -3.48 2.25
C VAL A 98 -3.86 -2.98 3.08
N ILE A 99 -2.74 -3.68 3.01
CA ILE A 99 -1.54 -3.41 3.79
C ILE A 99 -0.41 -3.19 2.80
N VAL A 100 -0.06 -1.92 2.60
CA VAL A 100 0.89 -1.50 1.57
C VAL A 100 1.78 -0.41 2.15
N ASN A 101 3.09 -0.58 2.06
CA ASN A 101 4.01 0.53 2.26
C ASN A 101 4.78 0.81 0.96
N LEU A 102 5.07 2.06 0.75
CA LEU A 102 5.63 2.57 -0.50
C LEU A 102 7.14 2.36 -0.55
N TYR A 103 7.70 2.44 -1.75
CA TYR A 103 9.14 2.49 -1.94
C TYR A 103 9.74 3.71 -1.24
N PRO A 104 10.96 3.58 -0.68
CA PRO A 104 11.59 4.62 0.12
C PRO A 104 12.22 5.72 -0.76
N PHE A 105 11.40 6.44 -1.52
CA PHE A 105 11.83 7.46 -2.49
C PHE A 105 12.84 8.44 -1.89
N LYS A 106 12.52 9.02 -0.72
CA LYS A 106 13.41 9.98 -0.05
C LYS A 106 14.77 9.36 0.29
N LYS A 107 14.79 8.15 0.84
CA LYS A 107 16.02 7.45 1.19
C LYS A 107 16.88 7.18 -0.05
N THR A 108 16.28 6.80 -1.16
CA THR A 108 17.00 6.57 -2.42
C THR A 108 17.50 7.88 -2.98
N GLN A 109 16.71 8.94 -2.99
CA GLN A 109 17.13 10.29 -3.40
C GLN A 109 18.37 10.75 -2.60
N ASP A 110 18.41 10.48 -1.30
CA ASP A 110 19.53 10.90 -0.44
C ASP A 110 20.76 10.01 -0.59
N SER A 111 20.63 8.80 -1.15
CA SER A 111 21.71 7.81 -1.24
C SER A 111 22.39 7.71 -2.62
N THR A 112 21.83 8.29 -3.67
CA THR A 112 22.36 8.20 -5.03
C THR A 112 22.08 9.46 -5.86
N LEU A 113 22.97 9.75 -6.80
CA LEU A 113 22.78 10.77 -7.85
C LEU A 113 22.23 10.18 -9.15
N ASP A 114 22.06 8.86 -9.23
CA ASP A 114 21.52 8.18 -10.41
C ASP A 114 20.03 8.45 -10.55
N LYS A 115 19.68 9.34 -11.46
CA LYS A 115 18.31 9.75 -11.73
C LYS A 115 17.40 8.59 -12.11
N ASN A 116 17.90 7.61 -12.86
CA ASN A 116 17.08 6.47 -13.27
C ASN A 116 16.70 5.60 -12.06
N LYS A 117 17.63 5.35 -11.15
CA LYS A 117 17.35 4.65 -9.90
C LYS A 117 16.33 5.38 -9.03
N ILE A 118 16.37 6.71 -9.01
CA ILE A 118 15.41 7.51 -8.26
C ILE A 118 14.02 7.44 -8.91
N ILE A 119 13.95 7.55 -10.26
CA ILE A 119 12.70 7.43 -11.02
C ILE A 119 12.05 6.05 -10.80
N ASP A 120 12.83 4.98 -10.77
CA ASP A 120 12.33 3.63 -10.55
C ASP A 120 11.74 3.42 -9.14
N MET A 121 12.08 4.31 -8.19
CA MET A 121 11.46 4.33 -6.85
C MET A 121 10.16 5.14 -6.78
N ILE A 122 9.68 5.70 -7.89
CA ILE A 122 8.35 6.32 -7.93
C ILE A 122 7.30 5.21 -8.01
N ASP A 123 6.68 4.94 -6.88
CA ASP A 123 5.65 3.91 -6.75
C ASP A 123 4.31 4.43 -7.29
N ILE A 124 3.75 3.74 -8.30
CA ILE A 124 2.44 4.04 -8.87
C ILE A 124 1.36 3.13 -8.30
N GLY A 125 1.65 1.84 -8.25
CA GLY A 125 0.68 0.82 -7.82
C GLY A 125 0.35 0.87 -6.33
N GLY A 126 1.34 1.15 -5.49
CA GLY A 126 1.17 1.27 -4.05
C GLY A 126 0.21 2.40 -3.65
N PRO A 127 0.45 3.65 -4.07
CA PRO A 127 -0.48 4.75 -3.85
C PRO A 127 -1.87 4.49 -4.42
N ALA A 128 -1.98 3.89 -5.62
CA ALA A 128 -3.28 3.56 -6.21
C ALA A 128 -4.09 2.59 -5.35
N MET A 129 -3.46 1.51 -4.84
CA MET A 129 -4.11 0.56 -3.93
C MET A 129 -4.51 1.20 -2.60
N LEU A 130 -3.61 1.99 -2.00
CA LEU A 130 -3.86 2.69 -0.75
C LEU A 130 -5.04 3.65 -0.86
N ARG A 131 -5.05 4.50 -1.89
CA ARG A 131 -6.12 5.48 -2.13
C ARG A 131 -7.46 4.81 -2.44
N SER A 132 -7.45 3.70 -3.20
CA SER A 132 -8.66 2.90 -3.46
C SER A 132 -9.25 2.36 -2.17
N ALA A 133 -8.42 1.80 -1.28
CA ALA A 133 -8.85 1.26 0.00
C ALA A 133 -9.33 2.37 0.96
N ALA A 134 -8.61 3.48 1.03
CA ALA A 134 -8.98 4.63 1.85
C ALA A 134 -10.32 5.24 1.40
N LYS A 135 -10.58 5.34 0.09
CA LYS A 135 -11.87 5.78 -0.44
C LYS A 135 -13.02 4.87 0.01
N ASN A 136 -12.78 3.56 0.13
CA ASN A 136 -13.80 2.58 0.54
C ASN A 136 -13.65 2.18 2.02
N PHE A 137 -13.25 3.12 2.89
CA PHE A 137 -13.02 2.87 4.33
C PHE A 137 -14.25 2.34 5.07
N GLU A 138 -15.46 2.55 4.57
CA GLU A 138 -16.66 1.96 5.14
C GLU A 138 -16.61 0.42 5.15
N SER A 139 -15.87 -0.17 4.22
CA SER A 139 -15.79 -1.62 4.03
C SER A 139 -14.38 -2.20 4.14
N VAL A 140 -13.34 -1.41 3.89
CA VAL A 140 -11.95 -1.87 3.77
C VAL A 140 -11.07 -1.15 4.78
N THR A 141 -10.22 -1.93 5.45
CA THR A 141 -9.17 -1.39 6.31
C THR A 141 -7.90 -1.19 5.50
N THR A 142 -7.25 -0.05 5.67
CA THR A 142 -5.98 0.23 5.00
C THR A 142 -4.89 0.56 6.00
N ILE A 143 -3.66 0.04 5.79
CA ILE A 143 -2.49 0.24 6.65
C ILE A 143 -1.29 0.54 5.76
N CYS A 144 -0.53 1.62 6.05
CA CYS A 144 0.63 2.03 5.26
C CYS A 144 1.97 1.95 5.99
N SER A 145 1.99 1.55 7.25
CA SER A 145 3.23 1.49 8.04
C SER A 145 3.27 0.28 8.96
N PRO A 146 4.42 -0.40 9.11
CA PRO A 146 4.62 -1.45 10.12
C PRO A 146 4.38 -0.97 11.56
N THR A 147 4.54 0.33 11.83
CA THR A 147 4.28 0.92 13.15
C THR A 147 2.82 0.85 13.58
N ASP A 148 1.90 0.71 12.61
CA ASP A 148 0.47 0.59 12.87
C ASP A 148 -0.01 -0.85 13.09
N TYR A 149 0.83 -1.86 12.84
CA TYR A 149 0.41 -3.26 12.92
C TYR A 149 -0.14 -3.64 14.29
N LYS A 150 0.52 -3.24 15.38
CA LYS A 150 0.03 -3.52 16.74
C LYS A 150 -1.35 -2.91 16.98
N LYS A 151 -1.55 -1.65 16.60
CA LYS A 151 -2.82 -0.94 16.74
C LYS A 151 -3.92 -1.58 15.89
N PHE A 152 -3.59 -1.99 14.68
CA PHE A 152 -4.49 -2.69 13.78
C PHE A 152 -4.92 -4.04 14.35
N ILE A 153 -3.97 -4.87 14.81
CA ILE A 153 -4.26 -6.19 15.39
C ILE A 153 -5.08 -6.07 16.67
N ASN A 154 -4.78 -5.11 17.54
CA ASN A 154 -5.61 -4.86 18.73
C ASN A 154 -7.06 -4.52 18.36
N ASN A 155 -7.26 -3.65 17.36
CA ASN A 155 -8.60 -3.32 16.90
C ASN A 155 -9.33 -4.54 16.30
N LEU A 156 -8.59 -5.38 15.55
CA LEU A 156 -9.10 -6.60 14.97
C LEU A 156 -9.53 -7.62 16.04
N ASN A 157 -8.73 -7.77 17.10
CA ASN A 157 -9.02 -8.68 18.22
C ASN A 157 -10.26 -8.24 18.99
N ILE A 158 -10.35 -6.97 19.37
CA ILE A 158 -11.50 -6.41 20.11
C ILE A 158 -12.80 -6.59 19.30
N ASN A 159 -12.75 -6.46 17.98
CA ASN A 159 -13.92 -6.55 17.12
C ASN A 159 -14.07 -7.91 16.42
N LYS A 160 -13.52 -9.00 16.99
CA LYS A 160 -13.72 -10.39 16.55
C LYS A 160 -13.40 -10.60 15.05
N GLY A 161 -12.28 -10.10 14.59
CA GLY A 161 -11.78 -10.29 13.22
C GLY A 161 -12.38 -9.34 12.18
N ILE A 162 -12.94 -8.21 12.61
CA ILE A 162 -13.26 -7.04 11.79
C ILE A 162 -12.67 -5.80 12.47
N THR A 163 -12.59 -4.68 11.78
CA THR A 163 -12.18 -3.41 12.39
C THR A 163 -13.36 -2.49 12.57
N SER A 164 -13.31 -1.61 13.57
CA SER A 164 -14.35 -0.61 13.77
C SER A 164 -14.32 0.45 12.65
N ILE A 165 -15.49 1.02 12.34
CA ILE A 165 -15.58 2.11 11.35
C ILE A 165 -14.73 3.33 11.75
N LYS A 166 -14.68 3.65 13.05
CA LYS A 166 -13.84 4.73 13.59
C LYS A 166 -12.35 4.49 13.29
N PHE A 167 -11.88 3.25 13.46
CA PHE A 167 -10.50 2.89 13.14
C PHE A 167 -10.24 2.99 11.63
N ARG A 168 -11.13 2.47 10.79
CA ARG A 168 -10.98 2.54 9.33
C ARG A 168 -10.93 3.98 8.82
N LYS A 169 -11.80 4.86 9.33
CA LYS A 169 -11.81 6.29 8.98
C LYS A 169 -10.51 6.98 9.38
N LEU A 170 -9.99 6.69 10.59
CA LEU A 170 -8.70 7.21 11.04
C LEU A 170 -7.55 6.76 10.13
N MET A 171 -7.51 5.48 9.78
CA MET A 171 -6.48 4.96 8.89
C MET A 171 -6.62 5.54 7.47
N ALA A 172 -7.82 5.71 6.95
CA ALA A 172 -8.04 6.34 5.64
C ALA A 172 -7.53 7.78 5.60
N SER A 173 -7.76 8.58 6.65
CA SER A 173 -7.19 9.93 6.76
C SER A 173 -5.67 9.89 6.71
N LYS A 174 -5.05 8.98 7.48
CA LYS A 174 -3.60 8.79 7.48
C LYS A 174 -3.05 8.41 6.10
N ILE A 175 -3.80 7.63 5.31
CA ILE A 175 -3.39 7.28 3.94
C ILE A 175 -3.33 8.52 3.05
N PHE A 176 -4.36 9.37 3.05
CA PHE A 176 -4.36 10.56 2.22
C PHE A 176 -3.26 11.54 2.62
N GLU A 177 -2.99 11.69 3.92
CA GLU A 177 -1.84 12.45 4.41
C GLU A 177 -0.51 11.84 3.92
N HIS A 178 -0.36 10.52 4.03
CA HIS A 178 0.86 9.80 3.62
C HIS A 178 1.12 9.94 2.12
N THR A 179 0.10 9.72 1.27
CA THR A 179 0.24 9.85 -0.19
C THR A 179 0.48 11.30 -0.62
N SER A 180 -0.14 12.28 0.04
CA SER A 180 0.12 13.70 -0.22
C SER A 180 1.59 14.08 0.08
N LYS A 181 2.13 13.64 1.20
CA LYS A 181 3.56 13.84 1.54
C LYS A 181 4.47 13.16 0.53
N TYR A 182 4.13 11.94 0.12
CA TYR A 182 4.88 11.19 -0.89
C TYR A 182 4.92 11.93 -2.24
N ASP A 183 3.77 12.37 -2.74
CA ASP A 183 3.66 13.13 -4.00
C ASP A 183 4.40 14.47 -3.91
N SER A 184 4.35 15.15 -2.76
CA SER A 184 5.07 16.40 -2.53
C SER A 184 6.59 16.23 -2.59
N LEU A 185 7.13 15.12 -2.07
CA LEU A 185 8.56 14.80 -2.17
C LEU A 185 8.98 14.60 -3.63
N ILE A 186 8.21 13.83 -4.40
CA ILE A 186 8.46 13.60 -5.83
C ILE A 186 8.39 14.92 -6.60
N SER A 187 7.32 15.70 -6.38
CA SER A 187 7.14 17.00 -7.04
C SER A 187 8.29 17.97 -6.74
N THR A 188 8.77 17.98 -5.50
CA THR A 188 9.90 18.83 -5.09
C THR A 188 11.18 18.40 -5.81
N TRP A 189 11.42 17.10 -5.90
CA TRP A 189 12.59 16.56 -6.62
C TRP A 189 12.53 16.85 -8.12
N LEU A 190 11.37 16.68 -8.77
CA LEU A 190 11.19 16.97 -10.20
C LEU A 190 11.34 18.47 -10.54
N LYS A 191 10.98 19.36 -9.61
CA LYS A 191 11.12 20.80 -9.78
C LYS A 191 12.57 21.28 -9.71
N GLU A 192 13.56 20.38 -9.51
CA GLU A 192 14.96 20.73 -9.33
C GLU A 192 15.27 22.18 -9.75
N LYS A 193 15.28 23.08 -8.78
CA LYS A 193 15.96 24.35 -8.96
C LYS A 193 17.40 23.97 -9.30
N LYS A 194 17.89 24.41 -10.48
CA LYS A 194 19.32 24.56 -10.69
C LYS A 194 19.87 25.02 -9.36
N LEU A 195 20.82 24.27 -8.78
CA LEU A 195 21.56 24.72 -7.62
C LEU A 195 22.10 26.09 -7.95
N THR A 196 21.35 27.14 -7.65
CA THR A 196 21.94 28.46 -7.47
C THR A 196 22.99 28.20 -6.39
N LYS A 197 24.27 28.25 -6.78
CA LYS A 197 25.39 28.26 -5.86
C LYS A 197 24.95 29.09 -4.66
N LYS A 198 24.91 28.49 -3.45
CA LYS A 198 24.81 29.26 -2.23
C LYS A 198 26.01 30.18 -2.26
N ILE A 199 25.82 31.41 -2.71
CA ILE A 199 26.80 32.48 -2.53
C ILE A 199 26.80 32.66 -1.02
N LYS A 200 27.86 32.19 -0.38
CA LYS A 200 28.16 32.52 0.99
C LYS A 200 28.39 34.03 0.99
N LEU A 201 27.40 34.82 1.34
CA LEU A 201 27.57 36.22 1.62
C LEU A 201 28.52 36.29 2.83
N LYS A 202 29.79 36.54 2.57
CA LYS A 202 30.74 37.01 3.57
C LYS A 202 30.38 38.49 3.78
N TYR A 203 29.96 38.78 5.00
CA TYR A 203 29.61 40.11 5.51
C TYR A 203 28.29 40.71 5.01
N GLY A 204 27.33 40.80 5.94
CA GLY A 204 26.33 41.81 5.97
C GLY A 204 26.86 42.96 6.83
N GLU A 205 27.33 44.04 6.24
CA GLU A 205 27.44 45.30 6.94
C GLU A 205 26.05 45.91 6.92
N ASN A 206 25.52 46.19 8.13
CA ASN A 206 24.38 47.08 8.30
C ASN A 206 24.89 48.50 8.23
N PRO A 207 24.23 49.44 7.51
CA PRO A 207 24.47 50.85 7.68
C PRO A 207 23.94 51.34 9.02
#